data_561138e5d02dc401da4bd0963a1a999b
#
_entry.id   561138e5d02dc401da4bd0963a1a999b
#
_cell.length_a   1.000
_cell.length_b   1.000
_cell.length_c   1.000
_cell.angle_alpha   90.00
_cell.angle_beta   90.00
_cell.angle_gamma   90.00
#
_symmetry.space_group_name_H-M   'P 1'
#
loop_
_entity.id
_entity.type
_entity.pdbx_description
1 polymer ?
#
loop_
_entity_poly.entity_id
_entity_poly.type
_entity_poly.pdbx_seq_one_letter_code
_entity_poly.pdbx_strand_id
1 'polypeptide(L)'
;NSAQAAQRQWAATGLEQRQAVLMKIGEEMMARSAELGELLSREEGKPAAEGKGEVYRAGQFFTYYAAEVLRQGGDTADSVRPNIEIDVRREPMGTVAIISPWNFPTATASWKIAPALAFGNAVIWKPANLTPASAVALTEIISKQDIPKGLFNLVMGSGSSIGQALAESPKAQAISFTGSYDVGRQIAGSAAKNLTKFQLELGSKNPLVVMDDADMDVAVAAATGGAFGSTGQKCTASSRLVVHASIHDEFVERMGQSTAALKVGDALQEGTQIGPAASQQQLDSNLKYMALAKEEGCEVVCGGEKLELDNPGFYMQPALLVGGNNSMRVNREELFAPMACVIKVADYDEALSVANDTDFGLVSGIITQSLSRASHFRRNAESGCVMVNLPTAGTDYHVPFGGRKNSSFGPREQGTYAKELYTQVKTSYISSGNP
;
A
#
# COMPACT_ATOMS: atom_id res chain seq x y z
N ASN A 1 -19.62 -20.75 -5.85
CA ASN A 1 -19.64 -22.25 -5.81
C ASN A 1 -18.37 -22.84 -6.46
N SER A 2 -17.95 -22.40 -7.67
CA SER A 2 -16.74 -22.91 -8.32
C SER A 2 -15.48 -22.65 -7.48
N ALA A 3 -15.35 -21.43 -6.94
CA ALA A 3 -14.23 -21.06 -6.06
C ALA A 3 -14.11 -21.96 -4.83
N GLN A 4 -15.24 -22.31 -4.18
CA GLN A 4 -15.26 -23.18 -3.01
C GLN A 4 -14.84 -24.62 -3.34
N ALA A 5 -15.25 -25.14 -4.51
CA ALA A 5 -14.85 -26.46 -4.97
C ALA A 5 -13.35 -26.50 -5.32
N ALA A 6 -12.87 -25.50 -6.06
CA ALA A 6 -11.46 -25.35 -6.42
C ALA A 6 -10.56 -25.15 -5.19
N GLN A 7 -11.04 -24.40 -4.20
CA GLN A 7 -10.32 -24.15 -2.95
C GLN A 7 -10.02 -25.46 -2.19
N ARG A 8 -11.02 -26.35 -2.07
CA ARG A 8 -10.83 -27.65 -1.38
C ARG A 8 -9.78 -28.51 -2.09
N GLN A 9 -9.82 -28.53 -3.42
CA GLN A 9 -8.83 -29.22 -4.24
C GLN A 9 -7.43 -28.62 -4.03
N TRP A 10 -7.32 -27.29 -4.07
CA TRP A 10 -6.06 -26.58 -3.89
C TRP A 10 -5.49 -26.74 -2.47
N ALA A 11 -6.32 -26.69 -1.45
CA ALA A 11 -5.91 -26.91 -0.07
C ALA A 11 -5.36 -28.32 0.17
N ALA A 12 -5.85 -29.31 -0.58
CA ALA A 12 -5.35 -30.69 -0.54
C ALA A 12 -4.12 -30.93 -1.42
N THR A 13 -3.72 -29.95 -2.25
CA THR A 13 -2.53 -30.04 -3.12
C THR A 13 -1.26 -30.02 -2.29
N GLY A 14 -0.26 -30.81 -2.67
CA GLY A 14 1.04 -30.86 -2.02
C GLY A 14 1.75 -29.50 -1.99
N LEU A 15 2.54 -29.26 -0.96
CA LEU A 15 3.22 -27.96 -0.77
C LEU A 15 4.17 -27.63 -1.92
N GLU A 16 4.90 -28.63 -2.46
CA GLU A 16 5.82 -28.43 -3.59
C GLU A 16 5.10 -27.92 -4.86
N GLN A 17 3.91 -28.44 -5.15
CA GLN A 17 3.13 -27.97 -6.29
C GLN A 17 2.66 -26.54 -6.09
N ARG A 18 2.19 -26.18 -4.89
CA ARG A 18 1.83 -24.79 -4.58
C ARG A 18 3.01 -23.83 -4.68
N GLN A 19 4.17 -24.26 -4.15
CA GLN A 19 5.42 -23.50 -4.26
C GLN A 19 5.80 -23.28 -5.72
N ALA A 20 5.82 -24.36 -6.52
CA ALA A 20 6.21 -24.28 -7.93
C ALA A 20 5.31 -23.35 -8.75
N VAL A 21 4.01 -23.37 -8.50
CA VAL A 21 3.06 -22.45 -9.16
C VAL A 21 3.36 -21.00 -8.81
N LEU A 22 3.52 -20.67 -7.53
CA LEU A 22 3.82 -19.30 -7.10
C LEU A 22 5.18 -18.82 -7.62
N MET A 23 6.19 -19.69 -7.63
CA MET A 23 7.52 -19.38 -8.15
C MET A 23 7.44 -19.02 -9.64
N LYS A 24 6.76 -19.82 -10.46
CA LYS A 24 6.60 -19.56 -11.90
C LYS A 24 5.86 -18.25 -12.19
N ILE A 25 4.82 -17.92 -11.41
CA ILE A 25 4.12 -16.63 -11.53
C ILE A 25 5.10 -15.49 -11.28
N GLY A 26 5.84 -15.54 -10.17
CA GLY A 26 6.79 -14.49 -9.81
C GLY A 26 7.92 -14.33 -10.83
N GLU A 27 8.49 -15.42 -11.29
CA GLU A 27 9.55 -15.43 -12.31
C GLU A 27 9.08 -14.85 -13.65
N GLU A 28 7.88 -15.23 -14.13
CA GLU A 28 7.30 -14.67 -15.36
C GLU A 28 7.06 -13.16 -15.21
N MET A 29 6.52 -12.71 -14.09
CA MET A 29 6.30 -11.27 -13.84
C MET A 29 7.62 -10.49 -13.82
N MET A 30 8.64 -10.98 -13.12
CA MET A 30 9.94 -10.31 -13.07
C MET A 30 10.61 -10.28 -14.43
N ALA A 31 10.56 -11.36 -15.19
CA ALA A 31 11.12 -11.45 -16.53
C ALA A 31 10.44 -10.50 -17.53
N ARG A 32 9.11 -10.30 -17.39
CA ARG A 32 8.31 -9.41 -18.25
C ARG A 32 8.09 -8.02 -17.63
N SER A 33 8.86 -7.66 -16.61
CA SER A 33 8.63 -6.41 -15.86
C SER A 33 8.71 -5.14 -16.71
N ALA A 34 9.53 -5.12 -17.77
CA ALA A 34 9.61 -3.98 -18.68
C ALA A 34 8.32 -3.83 -19.52
N GLU A 35 7.85 -4.94 -20.14
CA GLU A 35 6.63 -4.98 -20.95
C GLU A 35 5.37 -4.64 -20.12
N LEU A 36 5.21 -5.33 -19.00
CA LEU A 36 4.06 -5.16 -18.13
C LEU A 36 4.09 -3.82 -17.37
N GLY A 37 5.28 -3.30 -17.10
CA GLY A 37 5.47 -1.98 -16.51
C GLY A 37 5.12 -0.86 -17.48
N GLU A 38 5.43 -1.01 -18.77
CA GLU A 38 4.99 -0.09 -19.83
C GLU A 38 3.45 -0.08 -19.93
N LEU A 39 2.81 -1.27 -19.95
CA LEU A 39 1.36 -1.40 -19.95
C LEU A 39 0.73 -0.66 -18.75
N LEU A 40 1.27 -0.87 -17.56
CA LEU A 40 0.82 -0.22 -16.33
C LEU A 40 0.97 1.30 -16.43
N SER A 41 2.11 1.80 -16.94
CA SER A 41 2.36 3.24 -17.11
C SER A 41 1.39 3.87 -18.12
N ARG A 42 1.00 3.14 -19.18
CA ARG A 42 -0.03 3.60 -20.12
C ARG A 42 -1.41 3.76 -19.51
N GLU A 43 -1.77 2.91 -18.54
CA GLU A 43 -3.08 2.96 -17.89
C GLU A 43 -3.15 3.97 -16.76
N GLU A 44 -2.12 4.02 -15.90
CA GLU A 44 -2.17 4.75 -14.63
C GLU A 44 -1.42 6.08 -14.70
N GLY A 45 -0.42 6.18 -15.54
CA GLY A 45 0.31 7.42 -15.77
C GLY A 45 1.64 7.55 -15.02
N LYS A 46 2.03 6.61 -14.14
CA LYS A 46 3.35 6.69 -13.49
C LYS A 46 4.49 6.50 -14.49
N PRO A 47 5.67 7.13 -14.28
CA PRO A 47 6.82 6.97 -15.17
C PRO A 47 7.19 5.52 -15.42
N ALA A 48 7.64 5.18 -16.64
CA ALA A 48 7.93 3.80 -17.06
C ALA A 48 8.92 3.07 -16.14
N ALA A 49 9.89 3.79 -15.57
CA ALA A 49 10.83 3.22 -14.61
C ALA A 49 10.12 2.76 -13.31
N GLU A 50 9.15 3.54 -12.83
CA GLU A 50 8.34 3.17 -11.66
C GLU A 50 7.39 2.01 -11.98
N GLY A 51 6.75 2.03 -13.17
CA GLY A 51 5.90 0.93 -13.63
C GLY A 51 6.65 -0.40 -13.72
N LYS A 52 7.86 -0.39 -14.31
CA LYS A 52 8.75 -1.55 -14.33
C LYS A 52 9.12 -2.02 -12.91
N GLY A 53 9.48 -1.09 -12.04
CA GLY A 53 9.83 -1.38 -10.64
C GLY A 53 8.67 -2.00 -9.87
N GLU A 54 7.43 -1.52 -10.10
CA GLU A 54 6.23 -2.07 -9.49
C GLU A 54 5.97 -3.51 -9.90
N VAL A 55 6.02 -3.81 -11.21
CA VAL A 55 5.79 -5.17 -11.70
C VAL A 55 6.88 -6.14 -11.22
N TYR A 56 8.14 -5.69 -11.21
CA TYR A 56 9.23 -6.49 -10.65
C TYR A 56 8.98 -6.80 -9.17
N ARG A 57 8.59 -5.81 -8.38
CA ARG A 57 8.22 -5.96 -6.96
C ARG A 57 7.02 -6.91 -6.80
N ALA A 58 6.04 -6.82 -7.67
CA ALA A 58 4.89 -7.73 -7.69
C ALA A 58 5.32 -9.20 -7.86
N GLY A 59 6.26 -9.47 -8.75
CA GLY A 59 6.87 -10.80 -8.91
C GLY A 59 7.59 -11.29 -7.65
N GLN A 60 8.30 -10.38 -6.95
CA GLN A 60 8.98 -10.71 -5.69
C GLN A 60 8.00 -11.13 -4.57
N PHE A 61 6.78 -10.60 -4.51
CA PHE A 61 5.76 -11.10 -3.57
C PHE A 61 5.43 -12.57 -3.84
N PHE A 62 5.25 -12.97 -5.10
CA PHE A 62 4.97 -14.35 -5.43
C PHE A 62 6.13 -15.29 -5.08
N THR A 63 7.38 -14.92 -5.40
CA THR A 63 8.56 -15.73 -5.06
C THR A 63 8.77 -15.82 -3.55
N TYR A 64 8.53 -14.75 -2.80
CA TYR A 64 8.58 -14.76 -1.34
C TYR A 64 7.57 -15.74 -0.76
N TYR A 65 6.29 -15.64 -1.16
CA TYR A 65 5.26 -16.53 -0.65
C TYR A 65 5.39 -17.96 -1.18
N ALA A 66 6.04 -18.19 -2.32
CA ALA A 66 6.44 -19.52 -2.73
C ALA A 66 7.34 -20.19 -1.68
N ALA A 67 8.31 -19.43 -1.13
CA ALA A 67 9.15 -19.93 -0.04
C ALA A 67 8.38 -20.10 1.28
N GLU A 68 7.41 -19.23 1.57
CA GLU A 68 6.57 -19.30 2.77
C GLU A 68 5.60 -20.51 2.77
N VAL A 69 5.24 -21.04 1.60
CA VAL A 69 4.44 -22.29 1.50
C VAL A 69 5.04 -23.41 2.34
N LEU A 70 6.37 -23.56 2.31
CA LEU A 70 7.08 -24.63 3.03
C LEU A 70 7.27 -24.33 4.53
N ARG A 71 7.01 -23.08 4.97
CA ARG A 71 7.14 -22.65 6.37
C ARG A 71 5.82 -22.58 7.11
N GLN A 72 4.77 -23.22 6.56
CA GLN A 72 3.48 -23.33 7.20
C GLN A 72 3.56 -24.32 8.38
N GLY A 73 3.98 -23.80 9.52
CA GLY A 73 4.05 -24.56 10.77
C GLY A 73 2.79 -24.42 11.59
N GLY A 74 2.69 -25.28 12.56
CA GLY A 74 1.78 -25.19 13.69
C GLY A 74 2.59 -25.32 14.99
N ASP A 75 1.88 -25.36 16.11
CA ASP A 75 2.46 -25.54 17.42
C ASP A 75 2.00 -26.89 17.98
N THR A 76 2.86 -27.54 18.73
CA THR A 76 2.52 -28.70 19.56
C THR A 76 2.67 -28.30 21.03
N ALA A 77 1.81 -28.80 21.89
CA ALA A 77 1.86 -28.55 23.32
C ALA A 77 1.43 -29.79 24.12
N ASP A 78 1.98 -29.90 25.31
CA ASP A 78 1.50 -30.90 26.26
C ASP A 78 0.15 -30.46 26.87
N SER A 79 -0.74 -31.42 27.09
CA SER A 79 -1.97 -31.14 27.78
C SER A 79 -1.75 -31.05 29.29
N VAL A 80 -2.57 -30.28 29.98
CA VAL A 80 -2.66 -30.29 31.44
C VAL A 80 -3.30 -31.62 31.95
N ARG A 81 -3.80 -32.46 31.06
CA ARG A 81 -4.35 -33.79 31.33
C ARG A 81 -3.36 -34.86 30.87
N PRO A 82 -3.15 -35.93 31.66
CA PRO A 82 -2.21 -36.98 31.27
C PRO A 82 -2.68 -37.73 30.00
N ASN A 83 -1.73 -38.21 29.19
CA ASN A 83 -1.94 -38.99 27.98
C ASN A 83 -2.74 -38.28 26.88
N ILE A 84 -2.69 -36.94 26.82
CA ILE A 84 -3.32 -36.14 25.76
C ILE A 84 -2.26 -35.26 25.11
N GLU A 85 -2.17 -35.38 23.81
CA GLU A 85 -1.34 -34.50 22.95
C GLU A 85 -2.21 -33.38 22.38
N ILE A 86 -1.61 -32.20 22.18
CA ILE A 86 -2.28 -31.07 21.56
C ILE A 86 -1.52 -30.70 20.27
N ASP A 87 -2.26 -30.60 19.16
CA ASP A 87 -1.78 -30.13 17.86
C ASP A 87 -2.57 -28.90 17.46
N VAL A 88 -1.85 -27.81 17.20
CA VAL A 88 -2.42 -26.53 16.76
C VAL A 88 -2.00 -26.28 15.33
N ARG A 89 -2.95 -26.24 14.41
CA ARG A 89 -2.68 -26.06 12.98
C ARG A 89 -3.34 -24.79 12.43
N ARG A 90 -2.74 -24.26 11.37
CA ARG A 90 -3.34 -23.20 10.56
C ARG A 90 -3.98 -23.83 9.33
N GLU A 91 -5.26 -23.55 9.13
CA GLU A 91 -6.03 -23.98 7.96
C GLU A 91 -6.42 -22.79 7.09
N PRO A 92 -6.62 -22.99 5.76
CA PRO A 92 -7.11 -21.92 4.90
C PRO A 92 -8.43 -21.33 5.40
N MET A 93 -8.63 -20.03 5.19
CA MET A 93 -9.92 -19.39 5.41
C MET A 93 -11.01 -19.94 4.47
N GLY A 94 -10.67 -20.18 3.20
CA GLY A 94 -11.61 -20.63 2.18
C GLY A 94 -11.58 -19.75 0.92
N THR A 95 -12.66 -19.03 0.65
CA THR A 95 -12.74 -18.06 -0.45
C THR A 95 -12.44 -16.66 0.07
N VAL A 96 -11.46 -15.99 -0.53
CA VAL A 96 -11.03 -14.65 -0.18
C VAL A 96 -11.45 -13.67 -1.27
N ALA A 97 -12.17 -12.62 -0.90
CA ALA A 97 -12.45 -11.49 -1.77
C ALA A 97 -11.31 -10.46 -1.63
N ILE A 98 -10.74 -10.07 -2.75
CA ILE A 98 -9.68 -9.06 -2.83
C ILE A 98 -10.22 -7.87 -3.64
N ILE A 99 -10.13 -6.66 -3.06
CA ILE A 99 -10.49 -5.41 -3.71
C ILE A 99 -9.27 -4.51 -3.64
N SER A 100 -8.69 -4.19 -4.79
CA SER A 100 -7.43 -3.45 -4.89
C SER A 100 -7.59 -2.10 -5.60
N PRO A 101 -6.73 -1.11 -5.28
CA PRO A 101 -6.77 0.23 -5.86
C PRO A 101 -6.09 0.28 -7.23
N TRP A 102 -6.09 1.49 -7.81
CA TRP A 102 -5.52 1.76 -9.13
C TRP A 102 -4.07 2.26 -9.09
N ASN A 103 -3.60 2.81 -7.96
CA ASN A 103 -2.31 3.49 -7.88
C ASN A 103 -1.08 2.55 -7.86
N PHE A 104 -1.25 1.33 -7.36
CA PHE A 104 -0.30 0.22 -7.49
C PHE A 104 -1.06 -1.03 -7.89
N PRO A 105 -1.62 -1.06 -9.13
CA PRO A 105 -2.60 -2.08 -9.52
C PRO A 105 -2.04 -3.49 -9.51
N THR A 106 -0.75 -3.65 -9.82
CA THR A 106 -0.09 -4.94 -9.90
C THR A 106 0.51 -5.35 -8.55
N ALA A 107 1.24 -4.44 -7.88
CA ALA A 107 1.89 -4.76 -6.61
C ALA A 107 0.88 -4.98 -5.49
N THR A 108 -0.11 -4.07 -5.31
CA THR A 108 -1.13 -4.21 -4.26
C THR A 108 -1.98 -5.47 -4.44
N ALA A 109 -2.33 -5.81 -5.68
CA ALA A 109 -3.01 -7.07 -5.95
C ALA A 109 -2.12 -8.28 -5.59
N SER A 110 -0.85 -8.25 -6.01
CA SER A 110 0.09 -9.37 -5.82
C SER A 110 0.36 -9.68 -4.36
N TRP A 111 0.54 -8.67 -3.51
CA TRP A 111 0.80 -8.92 -2.08
C TRP A 111 -0.42 -9.47 -1.31
N LYS A 112 -1.62 -9.44 -1.94
CA LYS A 112 -2.85 -10.05 -1.42
C LYS A 112 -3.10 -11.42 -2.04
N ILE A 113 -2.91 -11.55 -3.36
CA ILE A 113 -3.16 -12.79 -4.12
C ILE A 113 -2.14 -13.86 -3.75
N ALA A 114 -0.85 -13.50 -3.69
CA ALA A 114 0.21 -14.46 -3.43
C ALA A 114 0.05 -15.18 -2.07
N PRO A 115 -0.15 -14.48 -0.92
CA PRO A 115 -0.40 -15.17 0.35
C PRO A 115 -1.74 -15.91 0.37
N ALA A 116 -2.81 -15.39 -0.27
CA ALA A 116 -4.06 -16.10 -0.36
C ALA A 116 -3.88 -17.49 -1.00
N LEU A 117 -3.21 -17.57 -2.14
CA LEU A 117 -2.91 -18.81 -2.83
C LEU A 117 -1.91 -19.69 -2.06
N ALA A 118 -0.85 -19.11 -1.49
CA ALA A 118 0.15 -19.81 -0.69
C ALA A 118 -0.47 -20.58 0.47
N PHE A 119 -1.42 -19.96 1.17
CA PHE A 119 -2.12 -20.55 2.32
C PHE A 119 -3.34 -21.38 1.93
N GLY A 120 -3.52 -21.70 0.64
CA GLY A 120 -4.53 -22.68 0.19
C GLY A 120 -5.94 -22.12 -0.02
N ASN A 121 -6.09 -20.81 -0.18
CA ASN A 121 -7.37 -20.15 -0.43
C ASN A 121 -7.69 -20.02 -1.92
N ALA A 122 -8.98 -19.89 -2.25
CA ALA A 122 -9.43 -19.40 -3.54
C ALA A 122 -9.58 -17.88 -3.50
N VAL A 123 -9.38 -17.24 -4.65
CA VAL A 123 -9.39 -15.77 -4.79
C VAL A 123 -10.51 -15.34 -5.74
N ILE A 124 -11.26 -14.33 -5.31
CA ILE A 124 -12.13 -13.52 -6.17
C ILE A 124 -11.58 -12.10 -6.11
N TRP A 125 -10.99 -11.65 -7.21
CA TRP A 125 -10.31 -10.37 -7.30
C TRP A 125 -11.10 -9.34 -8.09
N LYS A 126 -11.40 -8.20 -7.47
CA LYS A 126 -11.95 -7.02 -8.10
C LYS A 126 -10.88 -5.92 -8.12
N PRO A 127 -10.21 -5.68 -9.24
CA PRO A 127 -9.30 -4.54 -9.41
C PRO A 127 -10.06 -3.23 -9.57
N ALA A 128 -9.33 -2.12 -9.54
CA ALA A 128 -9.89 -0.82 -9.89
C ALA A 128 -10.22 -0.74 -11.39
N ASN A 129 -11.23 0.06 -11.73
CA ASN A 129 -11.68 0.22 -13.11
C ASN A 129 -10.72 1.06 -13.97
N LEU A 130 -9.82 1.82 -13.35
CA LEU A 130 -8.85 2.67 -14.06
C LEU A 130 -7.68 1.88 -14.67
N THR A 131 -7.42 0.67 -14.17
CA THR A 131 -6.26 -0.14 -14.59
C THR A 131 -6.66 -1.58 -14.95
N PRO A 132 -7.59 -1.76 -15.93
CA PRO A 132 -8.11 -3.08 -16.27
C PRO A 132 -7.12 -3.96 -17.02
N ALA A 133 -6.27 -3.41 -17.89
CA ALA A 133 -5.35 -4.20 -18.69
C ALA A 133 -4.23 -4.81 -17.85
N SER A 134 -3.70 -4.08 -16.87
CA SER A 134 -2.75 -4.61 -15.87
C SER A 134 -3.35 -5.79 -15.10
N ALA A 135 -4.64 -5.68 -14.74
CA ALA A 135 -5.34 -6.76 -14.05
C ALA A 135 -5.55 -8.00 -14.94
N VAL A 136 -5.90 -7.80 -16.19
CA VAL A 136 -6.02 -8.90 -17.17
C VAL A 136 -4.68 -9.57 -17.39
N ALA A 137 -3.60 -8.81 -17.57
CA ALA A 137 -2.26 -9.35 -17.79
C ALA A 137 -1.78 -10.23 -16.61
N LEU A 138 -1.99 -9.78 -15.36
CA LEU A 138 -1.71 -10.59 -14.17
C LEU A 138 -2.58 -11.86 -14.13
N THR A 139 -3.86 -11.74 -14.48
CA THR A 139 -4.80 -12.87 -14.54
C THR A 139 -4.37 -13.92 -15.56
N GLU A 140 -3.89 -13.49 -16.73
CA GLU A 140 -3.37 -14.38 -17.77
C GLU A 140 -2.15 -15.16 -17.29
N ILE A 141 -1.21 -14.53 -16.59
CA ILE A 141 -0.04 -15.20 -16.01
C ILE A 141 -0.48 -16.27 -15.01
N ILE A 142 -1.42 -15.94 -14.11
CA ILE A 142 -1.93 -16.88 -13.12
C ILE A 142 -2.71 -18.03 -13.80
N SER A 143 -3.55 -17.73 -14.78
CA SER A 143 -4.42 -18.71 -15.44
C SER A 143 -3.69 -19.75 -16.29
N LYS A 144 -2.46 -19.46 -16.72
CA LYS A 144 -1.58 -20.40 -17.43
C LYS A 144 -0.97 -21.47 -16.52
N GLN A 145 -1.06 -21.27 -15.20
CA GLN A 145 -0.46 -22.20 -14.26
C GLN A 145 -1.36 -23.42 -14.04
N ASP A 146 -0.75 -24.52 -13.57
CA ASP A 146 -1.46 -25.74 -13.19
C ASP A 146 -2.22 -25.56 -11.87
N ILE A 147 -3.36 -24.89 -11.95
CA ILE A 147 -4.27 -24.61 -10.83
C ILE A 147 -5.69 -25.10 -11.13
N PRO A 148 -6.46 -25.50 -10.10
CA PRO A 148 -7.86 -25.88 -10.29
C PRO A 148 -8.69 -24.76 -10.92
N LYS A 149 -9.54 -25.11 -11.89
CA LYS A 149 -10.45 -24.13 -12.52
C LYS A 149 -11.40 -23.53 -11.48
N GLY A 150 -11.42 -22.18 -11.42
CA GLY A 150 -12.17 -21.44 -10.43
C GLY A 150 -11.40 -21.12 -9.15
N LEU A 151 -10.13 -21.50 -9.03
CA LEU A 151 -9.29 -21.12 -7.90
C LEU A 151 -9.01 -19.61 -7.87
N PHE A 152 -8.73 -19.05 -9.02
CA PHE A 152 -8.52 -17.60 -9.22
C PHE A 152 -9.59 -17.06 -10.18
N ASN A 153 -10.26 -15.98 -9.78
CA ASN A 153 -11.38 -15.39 -10.51
C ASN A 153 -11.23 -13.87 -10.56
N LEU A 154 -11.08 -13.32 -11.76
CA LEU A 154 -11.13 -11.88 -12.00
C LEU A 154 -12.59 -11.44 -12.19
N VAL A 155 -13.02 -10.38 -11.49
CA VAL A 155 -14.35 -9.79 -11.62
C VAL A 155 -14.22 -8.29 -11.88
N MET A 156 -14.64 -7.86 -13.06
CA MET A 156 -14.61 -6.46 -13.46
C MET A 156 -15.94 -5.79 -13.14
N GLY A 157 -15.89 -4.51 -12.76
CA GLY A 157 -17.07 -3.71 -12.49
C GLY A 157 -16.87 -2.65 -11.42
N SER A 158 -17.89 -1.83 -11.19
CA SER A 158 -17.82 -0.70 -10.26
C SER A 158 -17.69 -1.14 -8.79
N GLY A 159 -17.09 -0.28 -7.97
CA GLY A 159 -17.02 -0.50 -6.51
C GLY A 159 -18.41 -0.57 -5.87
N SER A 160 -19.33 0.29 -6.33
CA SER A 160 -20.71 0.35 -5.82
C SER A 160 -21.59 -0.85 -6.18
N SER A 161 -21.24 -1.61 -7.21
CA SER A 161 -21.96 -2.82 -7.62
C SER A 161 -21.21 -4.07 -7.20
N ILE A 162 -20.09 -4.39 -7.86
CA ILE A 162 -19.33 -5.62 -7.62
C ILE A 162 -18.60 -5.59 -6.27
N GLY A 163 -18.00 -4.44 -5.90
CA GLY A 163 -17.33 -4.29 -4.61
C GLY A 163 -18.30 -4.50 -3.43
N GLN A 164 -19.48 -3.89 -3.50
CA GLN A 164 -20.53 -4.05 -2.50
C GLN A 164 -21.03 -5.50 -2.44
N ALA A 165 -21.30 -6.12 -3.59
CA ALA A 165 -21.74 -7.50 -3.65
C ALA A 165 -20.72 -8.49 -3.05
N LEU A 166 -19.42 -8.24 -3.22
CA LEU A 166 -18.37 -9.04 -2.60
C LEU A 166 -18.33 -8.83 -1.09
N ALA A 167 -18.45 -7.57 -0.62
CA ALA A 167 -18.43 -7.24 0.80
C ALA A 167 -19.65 -7.82 1.58
N GLU A 168 -20.80 -7.92 0.91
CA GLU A 168 -22.05 -8.47 1.48
C GLU A 168 -22.20 -9.98 1.32
N SER A 169 -21.31 -10.62 0.55
CA SER A 169 -21.45 -12.03 0.22
C SER A 169 -21.12 -12.94 1.43
N PRO A 170 -22.05 -13.76 1.92
CA PRO A 170 -21.76 -14.73 2.95
C PRO A 170 -20.87 -15.90 2.47
N LYS A 171 -20.51 -15.91 1.17
CA LYS A 171 -19.62 -16.91 0.58
C LYS A 171 -18.16 -16.48 0.58
N ALA A 172 -17.85 -15.24 0.94
CA ALA A 172 -16.49 -14.76 1.20
C ALA A 172 -16.18 -14.98 2.69
N GLN A 173 -15.17 -15.79 2.98
CA GLN A 173 -14.72 -16.05 4.35
C GLN A 173 -13.73 -15.00 4.84
N ALA A 174 -13.04 -14.33 3.91
CA ALA A 174 -12.19 -13.18 4.22
C ALA A 174 -12.27 -12.13 3.12
N ILE A 175 -12.02 -10.87 3.50
CA ILE A 175 -11.95 -9.72 2.60
C ILE A 175 -10.64 -8.99 2.86
N SER A 176 -9.85 -8.76 1.80
CA SER A 176 -8.71 -7.85 1.83
C SER A 176 -9.00 -6.66 0.93
N PHE A 177 -9.02 -5.47 1.52
CA PHE A 177 -9.34 -4.21 0.85
C PHE A 177 -8.19 -3.22 0.97
N THR A 178 -7.87 -2.54 -0.12
CA THR A 178 -7.06 -1.32 -0.12
C THR A 178 -7.77 -0.24 -0.93
N GLY A 179 -7.93 0.94 -0.33
CA GLY A 179 -8.61 2.07 -0.96
C GLY A 179 -8.90 3.21 0.03
N SER A 180 -9.93 4.03 -0.26
CA SER A 180 -10.27 5.18 0.60
C SER A 180 -10.86 4.77 1.94
N TYR A 181 -10.68 5.63 2.95
CA TYR A 181 -11.19 5.44 4.30
C TYR A 181 -12.71 5.21 4.35
N ASP A 182 -13.48 6.02 3.62
CA ASP A 182 -14.95 5.92 3.64
C ASP A 182 -15.45 4.59 3.05
N VAL A 183 -14.84 4.14 1.95
CA VAL A 183 -15.18 2.82 1.37
C VAL A 183 -14.76 1.68 2.30
N GLY A 184 -13.60 1.79 2.95
CA GLY A 184 -13.16 0.80 3.93
C GLY A 184 -14.13 0.65 5.09
N ARG A 185 -14.67 1.75 5.61
CA ARG A 185 -15.72 1.72 6.66
C ARG A 185 -17.00 1.03 6.20
N GLN A 186 -17.43 1.28 4.96
CA GLN A 186 -18.60 0.60 4.38
C GLN A 186 -18.38 -0.91 4.28
N ILE A 187 -17.18 -1.33 3.81
CA ILE A 187 -16.80 -2.75 3.72
C ILE A 187 -16.78 -3.38 5.11
N ALA A 188 -16.20 -2.72 6.11
CA ALA A 188 -16.19 -3.20 7.49
C ALA A 188 -17.61 -3.43 8.03
N GLY A 189 -18.51 -2.47 7.81
CA GLY A 189 -19.91 -2.59 8.21
C GLY A 189 -20.65 -3.75 7.51
N SER A 190 -20.36 -4.00 6.24
CA SER A 190 -20.93 -5.11 5.48
C SER A 190 -20.36 -6.46 5.92
N ALA A 191 -19.04 -6.55 6.10
CA ALA A 191 -18.35 -7.77 6.54
C ALA A 191 -18.80 -8.21 7.95
N ALA A 192 -18.98 -7.24 8.86
CA ALA A 192 -19.42 -7.51 10.23
C ALA A 192 -20.79 -8.19 10.29
N LYS A 193 -21.72 -7.88 9.38
CA LYS A 193 -23.05 -8.52 9.32
C LYS A 193 -22.97 -10.03 9.10
N ASN A 194 -21.97 -10.49 8.38
CA ASN A 194 -21.76 -11.90 8.04
C ASN A 194 -20.66 -12.56 8.90
N LEU A 195 -20.09 -11.84 9.85
CA LEU A 195 -18.88 -12.27 10.61
C LEU A 195 -17.72 -12.66 9.70
N THR A 196 -17.64 -12.04 8.51
CA THR A 196 -16.54 -12.24 7.57
C THR A 196 -15.28 -11.58 8.11
N LYS A 197 -14.16 -12.30 8.13
CA LYS A 197 -12.87 -11.74 8.51
C LYS A 197 -12.43 -10.69 7.51
N PHE A 198 -11.91 -9.55 7.94
CA PHE A 198 -11.47 -8.52 7.01
C PHE A 198 -10.20 -7.80 7.45
N GLN A 199 -9.51 -7.26 6.48
CA GLN A 199 -8.33 -6.43 6.63
C GLN A 199 -8.46 -5.25 5.68
N LEU A 200 -8.12 -4.06 6.18
CA LEU A 200 -8.23 -2.79 5.46
C LEU A 200 -6.87 -2.08 5.46
N GLU A 201 -6.43 -1.65 4.30
CA GLU A 201 -5.38 -0.65 4.12
C GLU A 201 -5.97 0.57 3.45
N LEU A 202 -5.86 1.72 4.09
CA LEU A 202 -6.62 2.91 3.76
C LEU A 202 -5.70 4.11 3.50
N GLY A 203 -6.30 5.30 3.42
CA GLY A 203 -5.58 6.54 3.21
C GLY A 203 -4.66 6.95 4.35
N SER A 204 -3.85 7.97 4.09
CA SER A 204 -2.95 8.53 5.11
C SER A 204 -2.65 10.01 4.90
N LYS A 205 -2.01 10.60 5.93
CA LYS A 205 -1.49 11.98 5.92
C LYS A 205 -0.08 11.97 6.53
N ASN A 206 0.85 11.35 5.83
CA ASN A 206 2.17 11.04 6.39
C ASN A 206 3.02 12.29 6.62
N PRO A 207 3.63 12.41 7.81
CA PRO A 207 4.62 13.43 8.10
C PRO A 207 6.03 12.94 7.75
N LEU A 208 6.86 13.86 7.25
CA LEU A 208 8.31 13.76 7.26
C LEU A 208 8.86 14.88 8.14
N VAL A 209 9.43 14.54 9.28
CA VAL A 209 10.06 15.49 10.22
C VAL A 209 11.49 15.75 9.76
N VAL A 210 11.91 17.01 9.75
CA VAL A 210 13.28 17.42 9.40
C VAL A 210 13.83 18.26 10.56
N MET A 211 14.83 17.73 11.27
CA MET A 211 15.39 18.34 12.46
C MET A 211 16.57 19.25 12.14
N ASP A 212 16.93 20.12 13.10
CA ASP A 212 18.01 21.10 13.02
C ASP A 212 19.39 20.50 12.72
N ASP A 213 19.59 19.22 13.04
CA ASP A 213 20.82 18.46 12.79
C ASP A 213 20.74 17.60 11.51
N ALA A 214 19.70 17.76 10.69
CA ALA A 214 19.51 16.96 9.50
C ALA A 214 20.61 17.25 8.43
N ASP A 215 21.04 16.20 7.75
CA ASP A 215 21.73 16.38 6.48
C ASP A 215 20.72 16.92 5.45
N MET A 216 20.96 18.13 4.96
CA MET A 216 20.02 18.83 4.10
C MET A 216 19.87 18.16 2.74
N ASP A 217 20.92 17.55 2.19
CA ASP A 217 20.85 16.81 0.91
C ASP A 217 19.96 15.59 1.05
N VAL A 218 20.13 14.84 2.14
CA VAL A 218 19.27 13.70 2.48
C VAL A 218 17.82 14.15 2.72
N ALA A 219 17.63 15.27 3.43
CA ALA A 219 16.30 15.79 3.74
C ALA A 219 15.52 16.19 2.49
N VAL A 220 16.14 16.96 1.59
CA VAL A 220 15.52 17.41 0.35
C VAL A 220 15.25 16.22 -0.59
N ALA A 221 16.20 15.31 -0.74
CA ALA A 221 16.02 14.12 -1.58
C ALA A 221 14.88 13.22 -1.05
N ALA A 222 14.85 12.97 0.27
CA ALA A 222 13.79 12.16 0.89
C ALA A 222 12.41 12.84 0.79
N ALA A 223 12.34 14.16 1.00
CA ALA A 223 11.10 14.93 0.88
C ALA A 223 10.59 14.94 -0.57
N THR A 224 11.45 15.23 -1.55
CA THR A 224 11.09 15.27 -2.98
C THR A 224 10.58 13.89 -3.46
N GLY A 225 11.35 12.83 -3.24
CA GLY A 225 10.97 11.47 -3.63
C GLY A 225 9.75 10.96 -2.86
N GLY A 226 9.65 11.30 -1.57
CA GLY A 226 8.52 10.94 -0.73
C GLY A 226 7.22 11.63 -1.14
N ALA A 227 7.26 12.94 -1.39
CA ALA A 227 6.07 13.73 -1.72
C ALA A 227 5.59 13.54 -3.16
N PHE A 228 6.49 13.53 -4.13
CA PHE A 228 6.13 13.69 -5.55
C PHE A 228 6.28 12.43 -6.40
N GLY A 229 7.08 11.45 -6.01
CA GLY A 229 7.18 10.17 -6.73
C GLY A 229 5.79 9.55 -6.93
N SER A 230 5.57 8.89 -8.06
CA SER A 230 4.25 8.39 -8.50
C SER A 230 3.17 9.48 -8.50
N THR A 231 3.56 10.71 -8.86
CA THR A 231 2.66 11.89 -8.91
C THR A 231 1.95 12.17 -7.56
N GLY A 232 2.59 11.81 -6.43
CA GLY A 232 2.00 11.90 -5.10
C GLY A 232 0.82 10.96 -4.86
N GLN A 233 0.49 10.09 -5.80
CA GLN A 233 -0.65 9.16 -5.76
C GLN A 233 -0.30 7.88 -4.98
N LYS A 234 0.26 8.06 -3.78
CA LYS A 234 0.70 6.99 -2.86
C LYS A 234 0.08 7.16 -1.49
N CYS A 235 -0.40 6.07 -0.90
CA CYS A 235 -0.81 6.08 0.51
C CYS A 235 0.35 6.43 1.47
N THR A 236 1.59 6.23 1.03
CA THR A 236 2.81 6.54 1.78
C THR A 236 3.43 7.90 1.45
N ALA A 237 2.79 8.75 0.63
CA ALA A 237 3.36 10.05 0.24
C ALA A 237 3.55 10.99 1.44
N SER A 238 4.70 11.70 1.49
CA SER A 238 5.03 12.69 2.51
C SER A 238 4.33 14.02 2.19
N SER A 239 3.07 14.17 2.57
CA SER A 239 2.31 15.39 2.28
C SER A 239 2.43 16.48 3.34
N ARG A 240 2.96 16.17 4.54
CA ARG A 240 3.30 17.12 5.61
C ARG A 240 4.80 17.08 5.85
N LEU A 241 5.49 18.18 5.56
CA LEU A 241 6.93 18.36 5.81
C LEU A 241 7.09 19.20 7.07
N VAL A 242 7.36 18.54 8.20
CA VAL A 242 7.44 19.17 9.54
C VAL A 242 8.88 19.56 9.80
N VAL A 243 9.21 20.85 9.71
CA VAL A 243 10.59 21.34 9.62
C VAL A 243 10.93 22.22 10.80
N HIS A 244 12.06 21.95 11.46
CA HIS A 244 12.58 22.74 12.57
C HIS A 244 12.88 24.20 12.13
N ALA A 245 12.52 25.16 12.98
CA ALA A 245 12.53 26.58 12.66
C ALA A 245 13.90 27.11 12.22
N SER A 246 15.00 26.59 12.77
CA SER A 246 16.36 27.08 12.46
C SER A 246 16.85 26.75 11.05
N ILE A 247 16.26 25.72 10.41
CA ILE A 247 16.65 25.29 9.05
C ILE A 247 15.51 25.46 8.05
N HIS A 248 14.37 25.99 8.49
CA HIS A 248 13.15 26.08 7.70
C HIS A 248 13.37 26.81 6.38
N ASP A 249 13.98 27.97 6.41
CA ASP A 249 14.08 28.83 5.21
C ASP A 249 15.05 28.23 4.17
N GLU A 250 16.18 27.66 4.62
CA GLU A 250 17.10 26.91 3.76
C GLU A 250 16.41 25.67 3.16
N PHE A 251 15.67 24.91 3.97
CA PHE A 251 14.94 23.75 3.49
C PHE A 251 13.90 24.14 2.42
N VAL A 252 13.10 25.19 2.68
CA VAL A 252 12.08 25.68 1.74
C VAL A 252 12.70 26.12 0.42
N GLU A 253 13.80 26.87 0.46
CA GLU A 253 14.51 27.29 -0.76
C GLU A 253 14.98 26.08 -1.57
N ARG A 254 15.71 25.15 -0.94
CA ARG A 254 16.27 23.98 -1.63
C ARG A 254 15.18 23.00 -2.10
N MET A 255 14.15 22.79 -1.29
CA MET A 255 13.01 21.96 -1.67
C MET A 255 12.22 22.58 -2.82
N GLY A 256 12.04 23.92 -2.83
CA GLY A 256 11.42 24.66 -3.92
C GLY A 256 12.19 24.49 -5.23
N GLN A 257 13.52 24.63 -5.20
CA GLN A 257 14.39 24.40 -6.36
C GLN A 257 14.27 22.93 -6.86
N SER A 258 14.33 21.96 -5.95
CA SER A 258 14.20 20.55 -6.29
C SER A 258 12.82 20.22 -6.90
N THR A 259 11.74 20.79 -6.35
CA THR A 259 10.38 20.62 -6.85
C THR A 259 10.18 21.23 -8.24
N ALA A 260 10.66 22.45 -8.44
CA ALA A 260 10.56 23.15 -9.72
C ALA A 260 11.36 22.49 -10.85
N ALA A 261 12.43 21.79 -10.51
CA ALA A 261 13.26 21.05 -11.46
C ALA A 261 12.66 19.72 -11.93
N LEU A 262 11.58 19.22 -11.28
CA LEU A 262 10.95 17.96 -11.65
C LEU A 262 10.33 18.03 -13.04
N LYS A 263 10.75 17.12 -13.91
CA LYS A 263 10.24 17.03 -15.28
C LYS A 263 8.89 16.32 -15.31
N VAL A 264 7.84 17.09 -15.56
CA VAL A 264 6.48 16.58 -15.79
C VAL A 264 6.30 16.24 -17.27
N GLY A 265 5.71 15.11 -17.58
CA GLY A 265 5.51 14.71 -18.97
C GLY A 265 4.79 13.38 -19.16
N ASP A 266 4.76 12.92 -20.41
CA ASP A 266 4.27 11.59 -20.77
C ASP A 266 5.04 10.51 -19.98
N ALA A 267 4.31 9.62 -19.35
CA ALA A 267 4.86 8.54 -18.52
C ALA A 267 5.87 7.64 -19.25
N LEU A 268 5.75 7.52 -20.57
CA LEU A 268 6.63 6.68 -21.41
C LEU A 268 7.82 7.44 -21.98
N GLN A 269 7.82 8.77 -21.88
CA GLN A 269 8.93 9.59 -22.38
C GLN A 269 10.15 9.47 -21.45
N GLU A 270 11.31 9.24 -22.03
CA GLU A 270 12.57 9.17 -21.29
C GLU A 270 12.83 10.48 -20.51
N GLY A 271 13.25 10.33 -19.27
CA GLY A 271 13.53 11.45 -18.36
C GLY A 271 12.30 12.05 -17.68
N THR A 272 11.08 11.59 -17.96
CA THR A 272 9.91 11.99 -17.20
C THR A 272 10.04 11.48 -15.75
N GLN A 273 9.86 12.39 -14.79
CA GLN A 273 9.93 12.11 -13.36
C GLN A 273 8.53 12.10 -12.71
N ILE A 274 7.63 12.92 -13.25
CA ILE A 274 6.24 13.05 -12.79
C ILE A 274 5.33 12.82 -13.99
N GLY A 275 4.47 11.83 -13.89
CA GLY A 275 3.45 11.56 -14.88
C GLY A 275 2.15 12.34 -14.64
N PRO A 276 1.10 12.09 -15.44
CA PRO A 276 -0.21 12.69 -15.23
C PRO A 276 -0.90 12.16 -13.96
N ALA A 277 -1.91 12.89 -13.48
CA ALA A 277 -2.91 12.31 -12.60
C ALA A 277 -3.65 11.16 -13.32
N ALA A 278 -4.08 10.14 -12.58
CA ALA A 278 -4.66 8.93 -13.17
C ALA A 278 -6.01 9.17 -13.88
N SER A 279 -6.66 10.31 -13.66
CA SER A 279 -7.93 10.67 -14.28
C SER A 279 -8.18 12.18 -14.24
N GLN A 280 -9.12 12.65 -15.05
CA GLN A 280 -9.62 14.04 -14.98
C GLN A 280 -10.16 14.34 -13.57
N GLN A 281 -10.93 13.42 -12.97
CA GLN A 281 -11.48 13.60 -11.64
C GLN A 281 -10.37 13.81 -10.58
N GLN A 282 -9.24 13.11 -10.70
CA GLN A 282 -8.11 13.28 -9.80
C GLN A 282 -7.43 14.64 -10.02
N LEU A 283 -7.24 15.06 -11.27
CA LEU A 283 -6.70 16.40 -11.58
C LEU A 283 -7.60 17.50 -11.01
N ASP A 284 -8.92 17.41 -11.23
CA ASP A 284 -9.89 18.39 -10.71
C ASP A 284 -9.84 18.47 -9.18
N SER A 285 -9.71 17.32 -8.51
CA SER A 285 -9.51 17.25 -7.06
C SER A 285 -8.22 17.94 -6.63
N ASN A 286 -7.10 17.69 -7.33
CA ASN A 286 -5.82 18.31 -7.03
C ASN A 286 -5.90 19.84 -7.12
N LEU A 287 -6.48 20.37 -8.20
CA LEU A 287 -6.66 21.81 -8.40
C LEU A 287 -7.59 22.45 -7.34
N LYS A 288 -8.65 21.71 -6.92
CA LYS A 288 -9.52 22.14 -5.83
C LYS A 288 -8.75 22.25 -4.50
N TYR A 289 -7.87 21.31 -4.19
CA TYR A 289 -7.04 21.39 -2.98
C TYR A 289 -5.99 22.50 -3.06
N MET A 290 -5.48 22.84 -4.26
CA MET A 290 -4.64 24.03 -4.45
C MET A 290 -5.40 25.34 -4.13
N ALA A 291 -6.64 25.44 -4.58
CA ALA A 291 -7.51 26.59 -4.25
C ALA A 291 -7.79 26.66 -2.74
N LEU A 292 -8.14 25.53 -2.13
CA LEU A 292 -8.39 25.41 -0.68
C LEU A 292 -7.15 25.82 0.13
N ALA A 293 -5.96 25.37 -0.25
CA ALA A 293 -4.72 25.73 0.45
C ALA A 293 -4.49 27.25 0.49
N LYS A 294 -4.75 27.93 -0.64
CA LYS A 294 -4.66 29.39 -0.72
C LYS A 294 -5.73 30.08 0.14
N GLU A 295 -6.95 29.57 0.12
CA GLU A 295 -8.07 30.07 0.97
C GLU A 295 -7.76 29.91 2.46
N GLU A 296 -7.08 28.84 2.84
CA GLU A 296 -6.66 28.58 4.22
C GLU A 296 -5.40 29.39 4.63
N GLY A 297 -4.79 30.15 3.71
CA GLY A 297 -3.67 31.05 3.97
C GLY A 297 -2.30 30.45 3.69
N CYS A 298 -2.21 29.29 3.02
CA CYS A 298 -0.92 28.80 2.53
C CYS A 298 -0.38 29.65 1.39
N GLU A 299 0.92 29.88 1.40
CA GLU A 299 1.66 30.48 0.30
C GLU A 299 2.22 29.39 -0.62
N VAL A 300 2.17 29.64 -1.93
CA VAL A 300 2.72 28.71 -2.93
C VAL A 300 4.15 29.11 -3.23
N VAL A 301 5.10 28.25 -2.89
CA VAL A 301 6.52 28.44 -3.23
C VAL A 301 6.76 28.19 -4.71
N CYS A 302 6.18 27.08 -5.23
CA CYS A 302 6.24 26.76 -6.67
C CYS A 302 5.13 25.80 -7.05
N GLY A 303 4.77 25.76 -8.35
CA GLY A 303 3.89 24.80 -8.98
C GLY A 303 2.41 24.92 -8.59
N GLY A 304 1.67 23.83 -8.81
CA GLY A 304 0.25 23.75 -8.49
C GLY A 304 -0.69 24.10 -9.63
N GLU A 305 -0.17 24.50 -10.77
CA GLU A 305 -0.95 24.77 -11.98
C GLU A 305 -1.14 23.53 -12.85
N LYS A 306 -2.26 23.47 -13.55
CA LYS A 306 -2.49 22.53 -14.64
C LYS A 306 -1.51 22.85 -15.78
N LEU A 307 -0.93 21.81 -16.35
CA LEU A 307 -0.05 21.93 -17.52
C LEU A 307 -0.78 21.42 -18.76
N GLU A 308 -0.57 22.13 -19.89
CA GLU A 308 -0.97 21.70 -21.21
C GLU A 308 0.31 21.36 -21.99
N LEU A 309 0.49 20.09 -22.28
CA LEU A 309 1.65 19.56 -22.99
C LEU A 309 1.23 19.10 -24.39
N ASP A 310 2.21 18.92 -25.29
CA ASP A 310 1.97 18.46 -26.66
C ASP A 310 1.20 17.12 -26.72
N ASN A 311 1.49 16.20 -25.78
CA ASN A 311 0.67 15.01 -25.56
C ASN A 311 -0.43 15.34 -24.54
N PRO A 312 -1.71 15.37 -24.95
CA PRO A 312 -2.81 15.69 -24.03
C PRO A 312 -2.90 14.72 -22.85
N GLY A 313 -3.05 15.25 -21.64
CA GLY A 313 -3.13 14.47 -20.42
C GLY A 313 -3.54 15.28 -19.19
N PHE A 314 -3.62 14.64 -18.05
CA PHE A 314 -4.06 15.23 -16.79
C PHE A 314 -2.87 15.75 -15.96
N TYR A 315 -2.06 16.63 -16.57
CA TYR A 315 -0.80 17.08 -15.98
C TYR A 315 -0.97 18.24 -15.01
N MET A 316 -0.20 18.21 -13.94
CA MET A 316 -0.09 19.27 -12.94
C MET A 316 1.36 19.41 -12.50
N GLN A 317 1.85 20.66 -12.40
CA GLN A 317 3.17 20.92 -11.81
C GLN A 317 3.14 20.57 -10.31
N PRO A 318 4.09 19.77 -9.79
CA PRO A 318 4.21 19.52 -8.36
C PRO A 318 4.26 20.81 -7.54
N ALA A 319 3.53 20.83 -6.41
CA ALA A 319 3.36 22.02 -5.61
C ALA A 319 4.03 21.93 -4.24
N LEU A 320 4.82 22.94 -3.89
CA LEU A 320 5.30 23.15 -2.53
C LEU A 320 4.57 24.34 -1.90
N LEU A 321 3.99 24.10 -0.73
CA LEU A 321 3.24 25.08 0.06
C LEU A 321 3.98 25.39 1.37
N VAL A 322 3.89 26.63 1.84
CA VAL A 322 4.41 27.09 3.13
C VAL A 322 3.36 27.90 3.89
N GLY A 323 3.65 28.28 5.14
CA GLY A 323 2.74 29.07 5.97
C GLY A 323 1.55 28.28 6.50
N GLY A 324 1.48 26.97 6.20
CA GLY A 324 0.42 26.12 6.71
C GLY A 324 0.64 25.72 8.17
N ASN A 325 -0.45 25.44 8.87
CA ASN A 325 -0.44 24.81 10.18
C ASN A 325 -1.17 23.47 10.15
N ASN A 326 -1.01 22.68 11.21
CA ASN A 326 -1.54 21.31 11.23
C ASN A 326 -3.07 21.21 11.31
N SER A 327 -3.80 22.31 11.62
CA SER A 327 -5.27 22.31 11.70
C SER A 327 -5.96 22.56 10.35
N MET A 328 -5.23 23.04 9.34
CA MET A 328 -5.76 23.29 8.00
C MET A 328 -6.17 21.98 7.33
N ARG A 329 -7.27 22.00 6.58
CA ARG A 329 -7.78 20.84 5.87
C ARG A 329 -6.75 20.26 4.89
N VAL A 330 -5.97 21.12 4.24
CA VAL A 330 -4.87 20.71 3.35
C VAL A 330 -3.83 19.85 4.08
N ASN A 331 -3.70 19.96 5.41
CA ASN A 331 -2.80 19.19 6.26
C ASN A 331 -3.51 18.09 7.07
N ARG A 332 -4.84 18.02 7.03
CA ARG A 332 -5.65 16.97 7.72
C ARG A 332 -6.19 15.91 6.77
N GLU A 333 -6.60 16.32 5.57
CA GLU A 333 -7.22 15.42 4.58
C GLU A 333 -6.18 14.77 3.67
N GLU A 334 -6.44 13.55 3.23
CA GLU A 334 -5.63 12.89 2.20
C GLU A 334 -5.87 13.54 0.84
N LEU A 335 -4.82 14.10 0.23
CA LEU A 335 -4.94 14.80 -1.05
C LEU A 335 -4.76 13.87 -2.25
N PHE A 336 -3.84 12.91 -2.13
CA PHE A 336 -3.45 11.97 -3.19
C PHE A 336 -2.94 12.68 -4.46
N ALA A 337 -2.21 13.76 -4.25
CA ALA A 337 -1.79 14.74 -5.24
C ALA A 337 -0.29 15.02 -5.14
N PRO A 338 0.36 15.53 -6.18
CA PRO A 338 1.75 15.99 -6.12
C PRO A 338 1.84 17.33 -5.38
N MET A 339 1.46 17.32 -4.10
CA MET A 339 1.39 18.50 -3.24
C MET A 339 1.96 18.18 -1.85
N ALA A 340 2.84 19.04 -1.34
CA ALA A 340 3.35 18.96 0.01
C ALA A 340 3.30 20.33 0.68
N CYS A 341 3.00 20.34 1.99
CA CYS A 341 2.95 21.55 2.80
C CYS A 341 4.04 21.50 3.88
N VAL A 342 4.83 22.56 3.98
CA VAL A 342 5.83 22.73 5.04
C VAL A 342 5.17 23.34 6.26
N ILE A 343 5.33 22.68 7.41
CA ILE A 343 4.86 23.12 8.73
C ILE A 343 6.10 23.42 9.58
N LYS A 344 6.24 24.66 9.99
CA LYS A 344 7.36 25.13 10.83
C LYS A 344 7.11 24.77 12.29
N VAL A 345 8.10 24.18 12.97
CA VAL A 345 8.05 23.81 14.38
C VAL A 345 9.27 24.34 15.13
N ALA A 346 9.10 24.64 16.41
CA ALA A 346 10.14 25.26 17.24
C ALA A 346 11.20 24.26 17.69
N ASP A 347 10.81 23.02 18.01
CA ASP A 347 11.68 22.00 18.55
C ASP A 347 11.22 20.56 18.22
N TYR A 348 11.94 19.57 18.74
CA TYR A 348 11.66 18.16 18.52
C TYR A 348 10.33 17.70 19.15
N ASP A 349 9.98 18.21 20.32
CA ASP A 349 8.76 17.78 21.03
C ASP A 349 7.51 18.27 20.27
N GLU A 350 7.54 19.50 19.76
CA GLU A 350 6.50 20.00 18.88
C GLU A 350 6.48 19.20 17.56
N ALA A 351 7.63 18.89 16.97
CA ALA A 351 7.70 18.11 15.74
C ALA A 351 7.04 16.74 15.90
N LEU A 352 7.32 16.02 16.98
CA LEU A 352 6.69 14.73 17.29
C LEU A 352 5.19 14.88 17.55
N SER A 353 4.79 15.92 18.27
CA SER A 353 3.38 16.23 18.53
C SER A 353 2.61 16.47 17.22
N VAL A 354 3.13 17.33 16.35
CA VAL A 354 2.54 17.62 15.02
C VAL A 354 2.52 16.37 14.15
N ALA A 355 3.58 15.58 14.16
CA ALA A 355 3.64 14.33 13.40
C ALA A 355 2.51 13.36 13.78
N ASN A 356 2.24 13.24 15.09
CA ASN A 356 1.23 12.34 15.64
C ASN A 356 -0.19 12.92 15.60
N ASP A 357 -0.36 14.25 15.53
CA ASP A 357 -1.67 14.89 15.50
C ASP A 357 -2.30 14.77 14.08
N THR A 358 -2.80 13.61 13.81
CA THR A 358 -3.59 13.25 12.63
C THR A 358 -4.47 12.05 12.93
N ASP A 359 -5.58 11.93 12.21
CA ASP A 359 -6.47 10.76 12.29
C ASP A 359 -5.88 9.52 11.63
N PHE A 360 -4.79 9.68 10.91
CA PHE A 360 -4.09 8.64 10.15
C PHE A 360 -2.78 8.22 10.82
N GLY A 361 -2.22 7.10 10.38
CA GLY A 361 -0.97 6.60 10.93
C GLY A 361 -0.35 5.48 10.10
N LEU A 362 -0.24 5.65 8.78
CA LEU A 362 0.37 4.61 7.92
C LEU A 362 1.88 4.64 8.05
N VAL A 363 2.52 5.74 7.64
CA VAL A 363 3.97 5.92 7.71
C VAL A 363 4.30 7.27 8.34
N SER A 364 5.40 7.36 9.04
CA SER A 364 6.04 8.61 9.44
C SER A 364 7.54 8.54 9.20
N GLY A 365 8.18 9.69 8.96
CA GLY A 365 9.62 9.77 8.76
C GLY A 365 10.27 10.84 9.62
N ILE A 366 11.55 10.66 9.91
CA ILE A 366 12.41 11.66 10.53
C ILE A 366 13.77 11.69 9.85
N ILE A 367 14.27 12.90 9.58
CA ILE A 367 15.63 13.16 9.11
C ILE A 367 16.41 13.82 10.25
N THR A 368 17.42 13.14 10.77
CA THR A 368 18.23 13.59 11.90
C THR A 368 19.54 12.80 11.95
N GLN A 369 20.62 13.42 12.40
CA GLN A 369 21.89 12.75 12.71
C GLN A 369 21.95 12.26 14.16
N SER A 370 20.98 12.64 15.02
CA SER A 370 20.91 12.24 16.42
C SER A 370 20.33 10.83 16.57
N LEU A 371 21.14 9.88 16.99
CA LEU A 371 20.68 8.52 17.34
C LEU A 371 19.60 8.55 18.44
N SER A 372 19.70 9.48 19.39
CA SER A 372 18.73 9.63 20.49
C SER A 372 17.36 10.03 19.94
N ARG A 373 17.28 11.09 19.10
CA ARG A 373 16.04 11.53 18.46
C ARG A 373 15.46 10.44 17.56
N ALA A 374 16.28 9.79 16.71
CA ALA A 374 15.85 8.70 15.85
C ALA A 374 15.25 7.54 16.66
N SER A 375 15.90 7.13 17.74
CA SER A 375 15.43 6.05 18.62
C SER A 375 14.16 6.43 19.37
N HIS A 376 14.05 7.68 19.84
CA HIS A 376 12.86 8.19 20.54
C HIS A 376 11.68 8.28 19.56
N PHE A 377 11.88 8.86 18.36
CA PHE A 377 10.85 8.97 17.33
C PHE A 377 10.29 7.62 16.93
N ARG A 378 11.16 6.62 16.68
CA ARG A 378 10.73 5.24 16.35
C ARG A 378 9.81 4.62 17.39
N ARG A 379 9.99 4.92 18.68
CA ARG A 379 9.16 4.38 19.76
C ARG A 379 7.87 5.14 19.97
N ASN A 380 7.85 6.44 19.66
CA ASN A 380 6.76 7.34 20.04
C ASN A 380 5.93 7.83 18.83
N ALA A 381 6.37 7.58 17.58
CA ALA A 381 5.55 7.85 16.41
C ALA A 381 4.35 6.88 16.36
N GLU A 382 3.16 7.45 16.16
CA GLU A 382 1.89 6.73 16.16
C GLU A 382 1.52 6.19 14.77
N SER A 383 2.51 5.76 14.00
CA SER A 383 2.36 5.14 12.68
C SER A 383 2.73 3.66 12.71
N GLY A 384 2.29 2.91 11.70
CA GLY A 384 2.62 1.50 11.56
C GLY A 384 4.02 1.25 11.00
N CYS A 385 4.50 2.15 10.14
CA CYS A 385 5.84 2.15 9.58
C CYS A 385 6.58 3.43 9.97
N VAL A 386 7.87 3.33 10.28
CA VAL A 386 8.70 4.49 10.65
C VAL A 386 9.99 4.47 9.85
N MET A 387 10.29 5.57 9.17
CA MET A 387 11.50 5.76 8.36
C MET A 387 12.47 6.71 9.05
N VAL A 388 13.73 6.39 9.05
CA VAL A 388 14.79 7.26 9.57
C VAL A 388 15.78 7.51 8.45
N ASN A 389 15.99 8.78 8.10
CA ASN A 389 16.87 9.22 7.01
C ASN A 389 16.52 8.58 5.65
N LEU A 390 15.24 8.32 5.43
CA LEU A 390 14.68 7.72 4.22
C LEU A 390 13.35 8.42 3.87
N PRO A 391 12.93 8.39 2.59
CA PRO A 391 11.59 8.80 2.21
C PRO A 391 10.54 7.91 2.90
N THR A 392 9.31 8.40 3.07
CA THR A 392 8.20 7.62 3.65
C THR A 392 7.70 6.49 2.74
N ALA A 393 8.18 6.41 1.51
CA ALA A 393 7.90 5.36 0.53
C ALA A 393 9.06 4.34 0.46
N GLY A 394 8.84 3.21 -0.20
CA GLY A 394 9.88 2.20 -0.42
C GLY A 394 9.92 1.11 0.65
N THR A 395 8.79 0.43 0.85
CA THR A 395 8.68 -0.70 1.78
C THR A 395 9.16 -2.01 1.15
N ASP A 396 9.69 -2.92 1.97
CA ASP A 396 10.16 -4.22 1.54
C ASP A 396 9.06 -5.29 1.57
N TYR A 397 9.09 -6.21 0.61
CA TYR A 397 8.06 -7.22 0.40
C TYR A 397 8.02 -8.33 1.47
N HIS A 398 9.09 -8.54 2.23
CA HIS A 398 9.25 -9.63 3.19
C HIS A 398 8.97 -9.24 4.65
N VAL A 399 8.63 -7.97 4.89
CA VAL A 399 8.31 -7.43 6.21
C VAL A 399 6.86 -6.96 6.27
N PRO A 400 6.24 -6.89 7.47
CA PRO A 400 4.85 -6.48 7.58
C PRO A 400 4.66 -5.02 7.16
N PHE A 401 3.56 -4.77 6.43
CA PHE A 401 3.09 -3.46 6.04
C PHE A 401 1.71 -3.19 6.64
N GLY A 402 1.48 -1.96 7.03
CA GLY A 402 0.19 -1.47 7.52
C GLY A 402 0.34 -0.36 8.55
N GLY A 403 -0.74 0.34 8.79
CA GLY A 403 -0.81 1.53 9.61
C GLY A 403 -1.42 1.31 11.00
N ARG A 404 -1.71 2.43 11.64
CA ARG A 404 -2.47 2.58 12.88
C ARG A 404 -3.60 3.56 12.64
N LYS A 405 -4.41 3.85 13.63
CA LYS A 405 -5.53 4.81 13.58
C LYS A 405 -6.44 4.47 12.38
N ASN A 406 -6.84 5.47 11.61
CA ASN A 406 -7.73 5.29 10.45
C ASN A 406 -7.03 4.80 9.18
N SER A 407 -5.73 4.56 9.21
CA SER A 407 -5.00 4.08 8.03
C SER A 407 -5.09 2.58 7.80
N SER A 408 -5.32 1.78 8.83
CA SER A 408 -5.42 0.32 8.68
C SER A 408 -6.27 -0.31 9.77
N PHE A 409 -6.89 -1.43 9.41
CA PHE A 409 -7.62 -2.27 10.37
C PHE A 409 -7.40 -3.75 10.08
N GLY A 410 -7.27 -4.55 11.13
CA GLY A 410 -7.08 -6.00 11.03
C GLY A 410 -5.60 -6.41 10.91
N PRO A 411 -5.33 -7.64 10.46
CA PRO A 411 -3.97 -8.17 10.32
C PRO A 411 -3.12 -7.34 9.36
N ARG A 412 -1.80 -7.33 9.60
CA ARG A 412 -0.85 -6.69 8.69
C ARG A 412 -0.78 -7.40 7.34
N GLU A 413 -0.52 -6.64 6.30
CA GLU A 413 -0.16 -7.18 4.99
C GLU A 413 1.33 -7.48 4.92
N GLN A 414 1.72 -8.26 3.93
CA GLN A 414 3.10 -8.63 3.60
C GLN A 414 3.82 -9.42 4.70
N GLY A 415 5.00 -9.91 4.36
CA GLY A 415 5.82 -10.73 5.24
C GLY A 415 5.06 -11.93 5.82
N THR A 416 5.56 -12.48 6.90
CA THR A 416 4.96 -13.63 7.60
C THR A 416 3.64 -13.27 8.31
N TYR A 417 3.36 -11.99 8.54
CA TYR A 417 2.16 -11.52 9.25
C TYR A 417 0.89 -11.63 8.40
N ALA A 418 0.99 -11.60 7.08
CA ALA A 418 -0.17 -11.73 6.20
C ALA A 418 -0.95 -13.04 6.43
N LYS A 419 -0.29 -14.10 6.91
CA LYS A 419 -0.94 -15.38 7.24
C LYS A 419 -2.14 -15.23 8.19
N GLU A 420 -2.13 -14.20 9.03
CA GLU A 420 -3.21 -13.97 9.99
C GLU A 420 -4.55 -13.66 9.31
N LEU A 421 -4.56 -13.01 8.15
CA LEU A 421 -5.79 -12.84 7.39
C LEU A 421 -6.23 -14.12 6.69
N TYR A 422 -5.29 -14.84 6.08
CA TYR A 422 -5.56 -15.92 5.14
C TYR A 422 -5.69 -17.30 5.78
N THR A 423 -5.52 -17.39 7.11
CA THR A 423 -5.63 -18.65 7.85
C THR A 423 -6.50 -18.52 9.09
N GLN A 424 -7.00 -19.64 9.56
CA GLN A 424 -7.65 -19.81 10.85
C GLN A 424 -6.97 -20.93 11.64
N VAL A 425 -7.03 -20.83 12.97
CA VAL A 425 -6.40 -21.78 13.88
C VAL A 425 -7.38 -22.90 14.23
N LYS A 426 -6.90 -24.15 14.17
CA LYS A 426 -7.61 -25.33 14.67
C LYS A 426 -6.75 -25.98 15.75
N THR A 427 -7.33 -26.23 16.91
CA THR A 427 -6.71 -27.00 18.00
C THR A 427 -7.30 -28.40 18.06
N SER A 428 -6.46 -29.40 18.01
CA SER A 428 -6.85 -30.80 18.11
C SER A 428 -6.30 -31.42 19.41
N TYR A 429 -7.10 -32.16 20.09
CA TYR A 429 -6.74 -32.96 21.28
C TYR A 429 -6.75 -34.42 20.91
N ILE A 430 -5.64 -35.11 21.13
CA ILE A 430 -5.46 -36.51 20.76
C ILE A 430 -5.17 -37.32 22.03
N SER A 431 -6.02 -38.30 22.32
CA SER A 431 -5.72 -39.29 23.34
C SER A 431 -5.29 -40.58 22.67
N SER A 432 -4.07 -41.01 22.90
CA SER A 432 -3.50 -42.25 22.33
C SER A 432 -4.00 -43.53 23.03
N GLY A 433 -4.85 -43.38 24.05
CA GLY A 433 -5.27 -44.49 24.91
C GLY A 433 -4.22 -44.88 25.94
N ASN A 434 -4.50 -45.91 26.72
CA ASN A 434 -3.50 -46.49 27.58
C ASN A 434 -2.73 -47.56 26.79
N PRO A 435 -1.40 -47.66 26.96
CA PRO A 435 -0.61 -48.70 26.32
C PRO A 435 -1.00 -50.10 26.79
#